data_424fc968f58c0fdc21b328fcfedac71f
#
_entry.id   424fc968f58c0fdc21b328fcfedac71f
#
_cell.length_a   1.000
_cell.length_b   1.000
_cell.length_c   1.000
_cell.angle_alpha   90.00
_cell.angle_beta   90.00
_cell.angle_gamma   90.00
#
_symmetry.space_group_name_H-M   'P 1'
#
loop_
_entity.id
_entity.type
_entity.pdbx_description
1 polymer ?
#
loop_
_entity_poly.entity_id
_entity_poly.type
_entity_poly.pdbx_seq_one_letter_code
_entity_poly.pdbx_strand_id
1 'polypeptide(L)'
;MVVRNAASSLILAIFMYPMSEDLGWSRTLLVGAASFGALASSLVAPFIGWCVDRFGARPGLTICVLLLGLSTFLTGWATVPLVFYITFGFARILFNSPIQLTSTVVVSRWFIKWRGRANGILFFCHSVGMTAFPLLASVIIAIYGWQMAWHLLGVIVWFVSLIPVYLLIAETPESISLKPDGQNKTEENGFNENVELDEENYWTLSDAITTSTLWKLAIAAGLFYVIHGGINAHMAAYFQDIGLSSTLSAVGVSLNAVFTGIGGLLFGWLIERMREKICYMIIAVIMGASSLLFVSINNFAQAWIYASIFGVALGGMLVVPPVAIANYFGRKSLGSIRGFTEIFVSLGQAIGGIVSGIIFDYRNNYDLAFFILAGVSIMALMIVATSSKPTKRPGVDSESFRFRELS
;
A
#
# COMPACT_ATOMS: atom_id res chain seq x y z
N MET A 1 6.75 -3.24 7.69
CA MET A 1 6.06 -2.04 7.09
C MET A 1 6.70 -0.71 7.50
N VAL A 2 7.15 -0.50 8.74
CA VAL A 2 7.83 0.75 9.17
C VAL A 2 9.01 1.09 8.25
N VAL A 3 9.97 0.17 8.12
CA VAL A 3 11.23 0.37 7.38
C VAL A 3 11.07 0.54 5.86
N ARG A 4 9.96 0.10 5.29
CA ARG A 4 9.64 0.31 3.88
C ARG A 4 9.77 1.80 3.51
N ASN A 5 9.44 2.67 4.45
CA ASN A 5 9.47 4.13 4.25
C ASN A 5 10.87 4.71 4.00
N ALA A 6 11.95 3.94 4.18
CA ALA A 6 13.30 4.33 3.77
C ALA A 6 13.41 4.64 2.27
N ALA A 7 12.49 4.13 1.44
CA ALA A 7 12.42 4.43 0.01
C ALA A 7 11.16 5.23 -0.39
N SER A 8 10.52 5.93 0.55
CA SER A 8 9.33 6.74 0.26
C SER A 8 9.67 8.05 -0.47
N SER A 9 8.68 8.64 -1.12
CA SER A 9 8.84 9.98 -1.72
C SER A 9 9.10 11.07 -0.68
N LEU A 10 8.62 10.86 0.56
CA LEU A 10 8.87 11.79 1.66
C LEU A 10 10.35 11.80 2.07
N ILE A 11 10.99 10.64 2.10
CA ILE A 11 12.44 10.55 2.31
C ILE A 11 13.17 11.28 1.20
N LEU A 12 12.84 10.99 -0.07
CA LEU A 12 13.49 11.64 -1.21
C LEU A 12 13.39 13.17 -1.13
N ALA A 13 12.25 13.70 -0.70
CA ALA A 13 12.06 15.15 -0.52
C ALA A 13 13.08 15.78 0.46
N ILE A 14 13.44 15.06 1.53
CA ILE A 14 14.47 15.52 2.49
C ILE A 14 15.88 15.50 1.87
N PHE A 15 16.18 14.49 1.06
CA PHE A 15 17.49 14.37 0.38
C PHE A 15 17.62 15.26 -0.84
N MET A 16 16.54 15.80 -1.37
CA MET A 16 16.51 16.52 -2.65
C MET A 16 17.42 17.75 -2.63
N TYR A 17 17.34 18.57 -1.59
CA TYR A 17 18.13 19.79 -1.49
C TYR A 17 19.63 19.48 -1.35
N PRO A 18 20.11 18.68 -0.37
CA PRO A 18 21.54 18.42 -0.21
C PRO A 18 22.15 17.67 -1.40
N MET A 19 21.41 16.77 -2.04
CA MET A 19 21.91 16.06 -3.24
C MET A 19 21.98 17.00 -4.45
N SER A 20 20.99 17.90 -4.63
CA SER A 20 21.00 18.86 -5.73
C SER A 20 22.15 19.86 -5.59
N GLU A 21 22.46 20.28 -4.37
CA GLU A 21 23.54 21.22 -4.09
C GLU A 21 24.92 20.60 -4.30
N ASP A 22 25.14 19.38 -3.82
CA ASP A 22 26.43 18.70 -3.87
C ASP A 22 26.74 18.10 -5.26
N LEU A 23 25.75 17.53 -5.93
CA LEU A 23 25.92 16.82 -7.22
C LEU A 23 25.53 17.64 -8.44
N GLY A 24 24.93 18.83 -8.27
CA GLY A 24 24.42 19.65 -9.35
C GLY A 24 23.23 19.02 -10.10
N TRP A 25 22.54 18.03 -9.50
CA TRP A 25 21.45 17.33 -10.16
C TRP A 25 20.15 18.14 -10.10
N SER A 26 19.38 18.08 -11.20
CA SER A 26 18.06 18.69 -11.23
C SER A 26 17.08 17.90 -10.33
N ARG A 27 16.12 18.63 -9.77
CA ARG A 27 15.02 17.99 -9.01
C ARG A 27 14.23 16.99 -9.87
N THR A 28 14.06 17.28 -11.15
CA THR A 28 13.40 16.39 -12.12
C THR A 28 14.12 15.05 -12.23
N LEU A 29 15.47 15.04 -12.22
CA LEU A 29 16.27 13.81 -12.25
C LEU A 29 16.00 12.96 -10.99
N LEU A 30 16.01 13.58 -9.83
CA LEU A 30 15.78 12.88 -8.55
C LEU A 30 14.36 12.30 -8.46
N VAL A 31 13.34 13.08 -8.81
CA VAL A 31 11.93 12.63 -8.82
C VAL A 31 11.71 11.58 -9.92
N GLY A 32 12.42 11.70 -11.04
CA GLY A 32 12.37 10.73 -12.15
C GLY A 32 12.72 9.31 -11.71
N ALA A 33 13.73 9.14 -10.85
CA ALA A 33 14.08 7.83 -10.30
C ALA A 33 12.94 7.23 -9.43
N ALA A 34 12.27 8.06 -8.64
CA ALA A 34 11.11 7.64 -7.85
C ALA A 34 9.94 7.20 -8.74
N SER A 35 9.67 7.97 -9.81
CA SER A 35 8.59 7.69 -10.78
C SER A 35 8.89 6.42 -11.59
N PHE A 36 10.13 6.25 -12.03
CA PHE A 36 10.60 5.03 -12.71
C PHE A 36 10.36 3.79 -11.84
N GLY A 37 10.77 3.83 -10.57
CA GLY A 37 10.56 2.72 -9.65
C GLY A 37 9.08 2.43 -9.38
N ALA A 38 8.22 3.45 -9.34
CA ALA A 38 6.79 3.29 -9.17
C ALA A 38 6.15 2.58 -10.38
N LEU A 39 6.49 3.00 -11.61
CA LEU A 39 6.00 2.36 -12.83
C LEU A 39 6.52 0.92 -12.99
N ALA A 40 7.82 0.71 -12.77
CA ALA A 40 8.42 -0.62 -12.84
C ALA A 40 7.80 -1.58 -11.81
N SER A 41 7.40 -1.08 -10.64
CA SER A 41 6.74 -1.89 -9.61
C SER A 41 5.42 -2.50 -10.09
N SER A 42 4.65 -1.82 -10.94
CA SER A 42 3.39 -2.35 -11.49
C SER A 42 3.60 -3.58 -12.35
N LEU A 43 4.70 -3.62 -13.11
CA LEU A 43 5.07 -4.75 -13.96
C LEU A 43 5.60 -5.94 -13.14
N VAL A 44 6.29 -5.64 -12.05
CA VAL A 44 6.90 -6.67 -11.17
C VAL A 44 5.89 -7.29 -10.21
N ALA A 45 4.82 -6.58 -9.86
CA ALA A 45 3.85 -7.01 -8.87
C ALA A 45 3.22 -8.41 -9.11
N PRO A 46 2.75 -8.77 -10.32
CA PRO A 46 2.21 -10.11 -10.58
C PRO A 46 3.24 -11.21 -10.40
N PHE A 47 4.49 -10.96 -10.84
CA PHE A 47 5.59 -11.91 -10.68
C PHE A 47 5.92 -12.13 -9.19
N ILE A 48 5.99 -11.07 -8.40
CA ILE A 48 6.19 -11.17 -6.94
C ILE A 48 5.04 -11.94 -6.29
N GLY A 49 3.79 -11.67 -6.70
CA GLY A 49 2.63 -12.39 -6.18
C GLY A 49 2.73 -13.89 -6.43
N TRP A 50 3.12 -14.28 -7.66
CA TRP A 50 3.37 -15.67 -8.01
C TRP A 50 4.53 -16.29 -7.21
N CYS A 51 5.64 -15.55 -7.03
CA CYS A 51 6.76 -16.00 -6.21
C CYS A 51 6.34 -16.27 -4.76
N VAL A 52 5.53 -15.39 -4.18
CA VAL A 52 5.02 -15.50 -2.81
C VAL A 52 4.12 -16.72 -2.64
N ASP A 53 3.29 -17.03 -3.65
CA ASP A 53 2.44 -18.22 -3.61
C ASP A 53 3.23 -19.53 -3.79
N ARG A 54 4.29 -19.50 -4.61
CA ARG A 54 5.08 -20.68 -4.94
C ARG A 54 6.18 -20.99 -3.93
N PHE A 55 6.91 -19.99 -3.49
CA PHE A 55 8.10 -20.12 -2.65
C PHE A 55 7.85 -19.73 -1.19
N GLY A 56 6.70 -19.14 -0.90
CA GLY A 56 6.32 -18.69 0.41
C GLY A 56 6.51 -17.19 0.64
N ALA A 57 5.74 -16.68 1.59
CA ALA A 57 5.76 -15.26 1.92
C ALA A 57 6.94 -14.87 2.83
N ARG A 58 7.39 -15.79 3.72
CA ARG A 58 8.56 -15.55 4.60
C ARG A 58 9.85 -15.32 3.81
N PRO A 59 10.30 -16.24 2.93
CA PRO A 59 11.49 -16.01 2.13
C PRO A 59 11.33 -14.81 1.20
N GLY A 60 10.14 -14.60 0.61
CA GLY A 60 9.85 -13.44 -0.21
C GLY A 60 10.05 -12.13 0.54
N LEU A 61 9.49 -12.00 1.76
CA LEU A 61 9.65 -10.81 2.59
C LEU A 61 11.09 -10.62 3.05
N THR A 62 11.80 -11.69 3.42
CA THR A 62 13.20 -11.64 3.82
C THR A 62 14.09 -11.09 2.71
N ILE A 63 13.91 -11.61 1.48
CA ILE A 63 14.65 -11.14 0.31
C ILE A 63 14.31 -9.67 0.00
N CYS A 64 13.03 -9.30 0.03
CA CYS A 64 12.62 -7.91 -0.22
C CYS A 64 13.21 -6.93 0.80
N VAL A 65 13.27 -7.28 2.08
CA VAL A 65 13.85 -6.44 3.14
C VAL A 65 15.37 -6.36 2.99
N LEU A 66 16.03 -7.49 2.70
CA LEU A 66 17.46 -7.52 2.46
C LEU A 66 17.86 -6.63 1.28
N LEU A 67 17.13 -6.76 0.17
CA LEU A 67 17.36 -5.96 -1.04
C LEU A 67 17.00 -4.49 -0.82
N LEU A 68 15.95 -4.16 -0.05
CA LEU A 68 15.63 -2.78 0.29
C LEU A 68 16.75 -2.12 1.08
N GLY A 69 17.26 -2.79 2.12
CA GLY A 69 18.38 -2.28 2.92
C GLY A 69 19.64 -2.10 2.07
N LEU A 70 19.96 -3.09 1.21
CA LEU A 70 21.11 -3.03 0.29
C LEU A 70 20.98 -1.86 -0.69
N SER A 71 19.84 -1.73 -1.36
CA SER A 71 19.60 -0.64 -2.31
C SER A 71 19.66 0.73 -1.65
N THR A 72 19.05 0.89 -0.46
CA THR A 72 19.11 2.12 0.32
C THR A 72 20.54 2.43 0.74
N PHE A 73 21.29 1.45 1.20
CA PHE A 73 22.70 1.60 1.58
C PHE A 73 23.57 2.01 0.39
N LEU A 74 23.42 1.33 -0.75
CA LEU A 74 24.18 1.64 -1.97
C LEU A 74 23.87 3.02 -2.56
N THR A 75 22.69 3.59 -2.29
CA THR A 75 22.31 4.95 -2.71
C THR A 75 23.26 6.01 -2.13
N GLY A 76 23.88 5.76 -0.97
CA GLY A 76 24.90 6.65 -0.40
C GLY A 76 26.16 6.84 -1.26
N TRP A 77 26.44 5.91 -2.18
CA TRP A 77 27.55 6.01 -3.15
C TRP A 77 27.10 6.49 -4.53
N ALA A 78 25.85 6.88 -4.70
CA ALA A 78 25.32 7.30 -6.00
C ALA A 78 25.80 8.72 -6.35
N THR A 79 26.96 8.84 -6.97
CA THR A 79 27.52 10.09 -7.50
C THR A 79 27.20 10.30 -8.99
N VAL A 80 26.64 9.28 -9.66
CA VAL A 80 26.24 9.31 -11.07
C VAL A 80 24.74 9.03 -11.18
N PRO A 81 23.99 9.74 -12.04
CA PRO A 81 22.55 9.55 -12.20
C PRO A 81 22.11 8.11 -12.45
N LEU A 82 22.86 7.37 -13.28
CA LEU A 82 22.55 5.97 -13.57
C LEU A 82 22.59 5.09 -12.31
N VAL A 83 23.60 5.29 -11.46
CA VAL A 83 23.73 4.54 -10.19
C VAL A 83 22.57 4.87 -9.27
N PHE A 84 22.15 6.14 -9.19
CA PHE A 84 21.00 6.56 -8.40
C PHE A 84 19.69 5.93 -8.91
N TYR A 85 19.48 5.88 -10.23
CA TYR A 85 18.31 5.23 -10.81
C TYR A 85 18.28 3.72 -10.53
N ILE A 86 19.44 3.05 -10.58
CA ILE A 86 19.54 1.63 -10.26
C ILE A 86 19.28 1.41 -8.76
N THR A 87 19.95 2.14 -7.88
CA THR A 87 19.87 1.90 -6.44
C THR A 87 18.54 2.41 -5.85
N PHE A 88 18.25 3.70 -5.93
CA PHE A 88 17.05 4.28 -5.39
C PHE A 88 15.80 3.85 -6.18
N GLY A 89 15.88 3.78 -7.52
CA GLY A 89 14.78 3.26 -8.35
C GLY A 89 14.40 1.84 -7.99
N PHE A 90 15.37 0.96 -7.73
CA PHE A 90 15.09 -0.41 -7.29
C PHE A 90 14.50 -0.43 -5.86
N ALA A 91 15.01 0.39 -4.94
CA ALA A 91 14.39 0.55 -3.61
C ALA A 91 12.93 1.01 -3.72
N ARG A 92 12.61 1.88 -4.67
CA ARG A 92 11.24 2.32 -4.98
C ARG A 92 10.35 1.20 -5.51
N ILE A 93 10.89 0.30 -6.35
CA ILE A 93 10.14 -0.90 -6.77
C ILE A 93 9.73 -1.70 -5.54
N LEU A 94 10.67 -1.99 -4.63
CA LEU A 94 10.42 -2.76 -3.41
C LEU A 94 9.43 -2.06 -2.47
N PHE A 95 9.49 -0.74 -2.38
CA PHE A 95 8.56 0.07 -1.60
C PHE A 95 7.13 -0.03 -2.13
N ASN A 96 6.91 0.12 -3.44
CA ASN A 96 5.56 0.30 -3.98
C ASN A 96 4.71 -0.97 -3.92
N SER A 97 5.25 -2.14 -4.25
CA SER A 97 4.46 -3.37 -4.30
C SER A 97 5.05 -4.54 -3.50
N PRO A 98 6.27 -5.05 -3.73
CA PRO A 98 6.73 -6.31 -3.16
C PRO A 98 6.58 -6.43 -1.65
N ILE A 99 7.04 -5.44 -0.89
CA ILE A 99 6.98 -5.47 0.59
C ILE A 99 5.54 -5.34 1.08
N GLN A 100 4.74 -4.47 0.47
CA GLN A 100 3.34 -4.29 0.86
C GLN A 100 2.53 -5.56 0.57
N LEU A 101 2.65 -6.10 -0.64
CA LEU A 101 1.94 -7.30 -1.08
C LEU A 101 2.30 -8.47 -0.16
N THR A 102 3.59 -8.76 0.00
CA THR A 102 4.05 -9.90 0.81
C THR A 102 3.63 -9.76 2.28
N SER A 103 3.74 -8.55 2.86
CA SER A 103 3.33 -8.32 4.25
C SER A 103 1.83 -8.55 4.46
N THR A 104 0.99 -8.07 3.53
CA THR A 104 -0.47 -8.26 3.63
C THR A 104 -0.88 -9.71 3.39
N VAL A 105 -0.14 -10.46 2.55
CA VAL A 105 -0.35 -11.90 2.36
C VAL A 105 0.00 -12.68 3.62
N VAL A 106 1.15 -12.40 4.27
CA VAL A 106 1.51 -13.01 5.56
C VAL A 106 0.39 -12.80 6.57
N VAL A 107 -0.02 -11.55 6.79
CA VAL A 107 -1.08 -11.22 7.76
C VAL A 107 -2.38 -11.94 7.41
N SER A 108 -2.76 -11.99 6.14
CA SER A 108 -4.00 -12.63 5.71
C SER A 108 -3.98 -14.17 5.79
N ARG A 109 -2.78 -14.79 5.78
CA ARG A 109 -2.60 -16.23 6.03
C ARG A 109 -2.72 -16.58 7.52
N TRP A 110 -2.24 -15.69 8.39
CA TRP A 110 -2.25 -15.89 9.85
C TRP A 110 -3.59 -15.58 10.49
N PHE A 111 -4.32 -14.59 9.97
CA PHE A 111 -5.58 -14.12 10.54
C PHE A 111 -6.73 -14.30 9.54
N ILE A 112 -7.82 -14.93 9.98
CA ILE A 112 -9.06 -15.07 9.23
C ILE A 112 -10.12 -14.15 9.87
N LYS A 113 -10.45 -14.35 11.12
CA LYS A 113 -11.44 -13.57 11.88
C LYS A 113 -10.94 -12.15 12.18
N TRP A 114 -9.65 -12.02 12.55
CA TRP A 114 -9.02 -10.75 12.94
C TRP A 114 -8.21 -10.10 11.79
N ARG A 115 -8.42 -10.53 10.56
CA ARG A 115 -7.70 -10.08 9.36
C ARG A 115 -7.74 -8.56 9.17
N GLY A 116 -8.89 -7.95 9.45
CA GLY A 116 -9.09 -6.51 9.37
C GLY A 116 -8.19 -5.74 10.33
N ARG A 117 -8.25 -6.06 11.62
CA ARG A 117 -7.45 -5.40 12.66
C ARG A 117 -5.96 -5.64 12.48
N ALA A 118 -5.57 -6.86 12.11
CA ALA A 118 -4.18 -7.18 11.86
C ALA A 118 -3.60 -6.35 10.70
N ASN A 119 -4.33 -6.19 9.59
CA ASN A 119 -3.95 -5.27 8.51
C ASN A 119 -4.03 -3.81 8.95
N GLY A 120 -5.00 -3.42 9.78
CA GLY A 120 -5.07 -2.09 10.37
C GLY A 120 -3.80 -1.72 11.15
N ILE A 121 -3.33 -2.61 12.02
CA ILE A 121 -2.07 -2.46 12.77
C ILE A 121 -0.88 -2.40 11.80
N LEU A 122 -0.86 -3.26 10.78
CA LEU A 122 0.20 -3.29 9.77
C LEU A 122 0.35 -1.93 9.06
N PHE A 123 -0.77 -1.30 8.67
CA PHE A 123 -0.76 0.01 8.01
C PHE A 123 -0.61 1.18 8.99
N PHE A 124 -1.04 1.04 10.24
CA PHE A 124 -0.66 1.99 11.29
C PHE A 124 0.86 2.05 11.47
N CYS A 125 1.53 0.90 11.54
CA CYS A 125 3.00 0.83 11.55
C CYS A 125 3.62 1.47 10.30
N HIS A 126 2.98 1.37 9.13
CA HIS A 126 3.42 2.09 7.93
C HIS A 126 3.37 3.61 8.13
N SER A 127 2.27 4.14 8.68
CA SER A 127 2.12 5.58 8.96
C SER A 127 3.13 6.09 9.99
N VAL A 128 3.45 5.29 11.02
CA VAL A 128 4.55 5.59 11.95
C VAL A 128 5.88 5.72 11.18
N GLY A 129 6.15 4.81 10.25
CA GLY A 129 7.34 4.88 9.40
C GLY A 129 7.37 6.11 8.49
N MET A 130 6.22 6.53 7.95
CA MET A 130 6.10 7.75 7.13
C MET A 130 6.53 9.00 7.89
N THR A 131 6.32 9.05 9.20
CA THR A 131 6.71 10.18 10.04
C THR A 131 8.13 10.03 10.58
N ALA A 132 8.49 8.83 11.05
CA ALA A 132 9.76 8.61 11.74
C ALA A 132 10.97 8.66 10.79
N PHE A 133 10.88 8.07 9.60
CA PHE A 133 12.03 7.99 8.68
C PHE A 133 12.48 9.35 8.14
N PRO A 134 11.60 10.28 7.70
CA PRO A 134 12.03 11.61 7.30
C PRO A 134 12.69 12.41 8.45
N LEU A 135 12.15 12.32 9.67
CA LEU A 135 12.75 12.98 10.85
C LEU A 135 14.14 12.42 11.15
N LEU A 136 14.28 11.09 11.14
CA LEU A 136 15.56 10.43 11.35
C LEU A 136 16.57 10.84 10.28
N ALA A 137 16.14 10.81 9.00
CA ALA A 137 16.99 11.22 7.86
C ALA A 137 17.47 12.66 8.01
N SER A 138 16.58 13.61 8.38
CA SER A 138 16.95 15.01 8.52
C SER A 138 18.00 15.23 9.61
N VAL A 139 17.89 14.54 10.76
CA VAL A 139 18.87 14.58 11.84
C VAL A 139 20.22 14.02 11.39
N ILE A 140 20.23 12.86 10.71
CA ILE A 140 21.47 12.25 10.25
C ILE A 140 22.14 13.10 9.18
N ILE A 141 21.38 13.66 8.22
CA ILE A 141 21.91 14.56 7.19
C ILE A 141 22.58 15.80 7.83
N ALA A 142 21.95 16.38 8.83
CA ALA A 142 22.49 17.57 9.51
C ALA A 142 23.83 17.32 10.22
N ILE A 143 24.08 16.08 10.69
CA ILE A 143 25.29 15.73 11.46
C ILE A 143 26.37 15.12 10.56
N TYR A 144 26.00 14.24 9.64
CA TYR A 144 26.94 13.38 8.90
C TYR A 144 26.87 13.55 7.36
N GLY A 145 25.97 14.38 6.86
CA GLY A 145 25.75 14.57 5.42
C GLY A 145 24.84 13.48 4.80
N TRP A 146 24.44 13.72 3.55
CA TRP A 146 23.44 12.90 2.87
C TRP A 146 23.95 11.49 2.50
N GLN A 147 25.24 11.33 2.16
CA GLN A 147 25.84 10.03 1.84
C GLN A 147 25.73 9.07 3.02
N MET A 148 26.22 9.53 4.19
CA MET A 148 26.18 8.73 5.41
C MET A 148 24.75 8.47 5.85
N ALA A 149 23.83 9.40 5.61
CA ALA A 149 22.41 9.20 5.93
C ALA A 149 21.81 8.02 5.15
N TRP A 150 22.11 7.88 3.86
CA TRP A 150 21.66 6.70 3.08
C TRP A 150 22.27 5.40 3.62
N HIS A 151 23.57 5.38 3.95
CA HIS A 151 24.21 4.20 4.53
C HIS A 151 23.58 3.80 5.85
N LEU A 152 23.38 4.75 6.77
CA LEU A 152 22.76 4.46 8.07
C LEU A 152 21.31 4.02 7.94
N LEU A 153 20.52 4.63 7.07
CA LEU A 153 19.15 4.19 6.81
C LEU A 153 19.09 2.75 6.29
N GLY A 154 20.01 2.36 5.38
CA GLY A 154 20.11 0.99 4.90
C GLY A 154 20.42 -0.01 6.02
N VAL A 155 21.37 0.33 6.91
CA VAL A 155 21.72 -0.48 8.09
C VAL A 155 20.52 -0.58 9.05
N ILE A 156 19.80 0.52 9.29
CA ILE A 156 18.59 0.54 10.12
C ILE A 156 17.51 -0.37 9.55
N VAL A 157 17.32 -0.38 8.22
CA VAL A 157 16.37 -1.29 7.56
C VAL A 157 16.73 -2.74 7.88
N TRP A 158 17.99 -3.14 7.80
CA TRP A 158 18.41 -4.50 8.12
C TRP A 158 18.25 -4.82 9.60
N PHE A 159 18.74 -3.96 10.47
CA PHE A 159 18.69 -4.20 11.91
C PHE A 159 17.26 -4.29 12.46
N VAL A 160 16.39 -3.37 12.03
CA VAL A 160 15.01 -3.27 12.52
C VAL A 160 14.10 -4.36 11.93
N SER A 161 14.37 -4.83 10.69
CA SER A 161 13.42 -5.71 10.01
C SER A 161 13.97 -7.06 9.61
N LEU A 162 15.23 -7.18 9.16
CA LEU A 162 15.73 -8.45 8.65
C LEU A 162 15.76 -9.51 9.76
N ILE A 163 16.23 -9.13 10.94
CA ILE A 163 16.30 -10.04 12.09
C ILE A 163 14.90 -10.49 12.52
N PRO A 164 13.94 -9.60 12.81
CA PRO A 164 12.58 -10.02 13.16
C PRO A 164 11.88 -10.82 12.07
N VAL A 165 12.04 -10.45 10.79
CA VAL A 165 11.40 -11.17 9.68
C VAL A 165 11.94 -12.60 9.59
N TYR A 166 13.25 -12.78 9.69
CA TYR A 166 13.87 -14.09 9.60
C TYR A 166 13.56 -14.98 10.82
N LEU A 167 13.55 -14.42 12.03
CA LEU A 167 13.40 -15.19 13.27
C LEU A 167 11.94 -15.38 13.69
N LEU A 168 11.07 -14.40 13.50
CA LEU A 168 9.73 -14.37 14.09
C LEU A 168 8.61 -14.70 13.13
N ILE A 169 8.82 -14.59 11.80
CA ILE A 169 7.77 -14.88 10.83
C ILE A 169 7.82 -16.35 10.42
N ALA A 170 6.76 -17.12 10.72
CA ALA A 170 6.51 -18.41 10.11
C ALA A 170 5.60 -18.24 8.87
N GLU A 171 5.69 -19.15 7.90
CA GLU A 171 4.99 -19.08 6.61
C GLU A 171 3.48 -19.08 6.77
N THR A 172 2.98 -20.03 7.53
CA THR A 172 1.58 -20.18 7.87
C THR A 172 1.46 -20.70 9.31
N PRO A 173 0.33 -20.47 10.01
CA PRO A 173 0.12 -21.02 11.34
C PRO A 173 0.24 -22.54 11.35
N GLU A 174 -0.25 -23.19 10.30
CA GLU A 174 -0.25 -24.64 10.15
C GLU A 174 1.19 -25.23 10.12
N SER A 175 2.17 -24.46 9.60
CA SER A 175 3.59 -24.87 9.54
C SER A 175 4.24 -25.04 10.90
N ILE A 176 3.65 -24.47 11.95
CA ILE A 176 4.09 -24.58 13.35
C ILE A 176 3.01 -25.21 14.24
N SER A 177 2.12 -25.99 13.64
CA SER A 177 1.03 -26.73 14.31
C SER A 177 0.01 -25.85 15.05
N LEU A 178 -0.14 -24.59 14.66
CA LEU A 178 -1.17 -23.67 15.13
C LEU A 178 -2.34 -23.60 14.12
N LYS A 179 -3.51 -23.19 14.62
CA LYS A 179 -4.63 -22.78 13.77
C LYS A 179 -4.55 -21.26 13.53
N PRO A 180 -5.15 -20.75 12.44
CA PRO A 180 -5.32 -19.32 12.25
C PRO A 180 -5.99 -18.66 13.46
N ASP A 181 -5.73 -17.36 13.67
CA ASP A 181 -6.23 -16.56 14.79
C ASP A 181 -5.75 -17.06 16.20
N GLY A 182 -4.74 -17.95 16.28
CA GLY A 182 -4.16 -18.43 17.53
C GLY A 182 -5.02 -19.44 18.29
N GLN A 183 -6.02 -20.05 17.66
CA GLN A 183 -6.83 -21.10 18.30
C GLN A 183 -5.96 -22.35 18.56
N ASN A 184 -5.91 -22.81 19.81
CA ASN A 184 -5.22 -24.05 20.15
C ASN A 184 -6.06 -25.27 19.73
N LYS A 185 -5.39 -26.36 19.31
CA LYS A 185 -6.04 -27.65 19.00
C LYS A 185 -6.75 -28.29 20.20
N THR A 186 -6.58 -27.75 21.39
CA THR A 186 -6.99 -28.37 22.67
C THR A 186 -8.40 -27.99 23.15
N GLU A 187 -9.11 -27.10 22.45
CA GLU A 187 -10.51 -26.78 22.81
C GLU A 187 -11.54 -27.59 22.01
N GLU A 188 -11.29 -28.88 21.84
CA GLU A 188 -12.29 -29.86 21.43
C GLU A 188 -13.02 -30.43 22.64
N ASN A 189 -13.70 -29.61 23.42
CA ASN A 189 -14.70 -30.10 24.36
C ASN A 189 -16.01 -29.32 24.23
N GLY A 190 -16.93 -29.93 23.50
CA GLY A 190 -18.35 -29.86 23.84
C GLY A 190 -19.19 -28.77 23.26
N PHE A 191 -19.03 -28.40 22.00
CA PHE A 191 -20.15 -27.98 21.15
C PHE A 191 -19.86 -28.41 19.72
N ASN A 192 -20.73 -29.27 19.20
CA ASN A 192 -20.86 -29.54 17.78
C ASN A 192 -21.28 -28.27 17.06
N GLU A 193 -20.40 -27.34 16.87
CA GLU A 193 -20.42 -26.55 15.65
C GLU A 193 -19.51 -27.32 14.68
N ASN A 194 -20.13 -28.07 13.78
CA ASN A 194 -19.66 -28.22 12.42
C ASN A 194 -19.56 -26.81 11.81
N VAL A 195 -18.62 -26.01 12.30
CA VAL A 195 -17.85 -25.16 11.43
C VAL A 195 -17.04 -26.18 10.63
N GLU A 196 -17.69 -26.81 9.64
CA GLU A 196 -17.02 -27.14 8.40
C GLU A 196 -16.11 -25.94 8.23
N LEU A 197 -14.79 -26.15 8.38
CA LEU A 197 -13.78 -25.28 7.77
C LEU A 197 -14.31 -25.25 6.35
N ASP A 198 -15.13 -24.24 6.06
CA ASP A 198 -15.74 -24.00 4.75
C ASP A 198 -14.61 -24.33 3.82
N GLU A 199 -14.76 -25.38 3.00
CA GLU A 199 -13.74 -25.77 2.05
C GLU A 199 -13.37 -24.46 1.41
N GLU A 200 -12.25 -23.85 1.88
CA GLU A 200 -11.92 -22.47 1.54
C GLU A 200 -11.94 -22.47 0.05
N ASN A 201 -12.93 -21.81 -0.55
CA ASN A 201 -13.16 -21.82 -1.99
C ASN A 201 -11.82 -21.44 -2.63
N TYR A 202 -11.04 -22.46 -3.01
CA TYR A 202 -9.69 -22.28 -3.53
C TYR A 202 -9.83 -21.70 -4.94
N TRP A 203 -9.58 -20.40 -5.03
CA TRP A 203 -9.52 -19.69 -6.30
C TRP A 203 -8.08 -19.68 -6.79
N THR A 204 -7.85 -20.11 -8.03
CA THR A 204 -6.62 -19.79 -8.75
C THR A 204 -6.73 -18.39 -9.35
N LEU A 205 -5.61 -17.78 -9.75
CA LEU A 205 -5.66 -16.50 -10.47
C LEU A 205 -6.50 -16.61 -11.75
N SER A 206 -6.36 -17.73 -12.47
CA SER A 206 -7.14 -18.01 -13.69
C SER A 206 -8.64 -17.99 -13.42
N ASP A 207 -9.09 -18.64 -12.35
CA ASP A 207 -10.52 -18.67 -11.98
C ASP A 207 -10.98 -17.27 -11.53
N ALA A 208 -10.17 -16.58 -10.73
CA ALA A 208 -10.51 -15.27 -10.21
C ALA A 208 -10.70 -14.22 -11.33
N ILE A 209 -9.85 -14.25 -12.36
CA ILE A 209 -9.94 -13.34 -13.53
C ILE A 209 -11.24 -13.53 -14.31
N THR A 210 -11.84 -14.71 -14.30
CA THR A 210 -13.13 -14.94 -14.97
C THR A 210 -14.31 -14.29 -14.22
N THR A 211 -14.12 -13.87 -12.97
CA THR A 211 -15.17 -13.26 -12.15
C THR A 211 -15.25 -11.76 -12.38
N SER A 212 -16.45 -11.22 -12.58
CA SER A 212 -16.65 -9.77 -12.63
C SER A 212 -16.28 -9.08 -11.33
N THR A 213 -16.33 -9.80 -10.21
CA THR A 213 -16.04 -9.27 -8.87
C THR A 213 -14.57 -8.87 -8.73
N LEU A 214 -13.62 -9.69 -9.19
CA LEU A 214 -12.20 -9.32 -9.15
C LEU A 214 -11.94 -8.02 -9.91
N TRP A 215 -12.49 -7.91 -11.13
CA TRP A 215 -12.32 -6.70 -11.96
C TRP A 215 -12.92 -5.47 -11.30
N LYS A 216 -14.13 -5.59 -10.72
CA LYS A 216 -14.78 -4.47 -10.01
C LYS A 216 -13.95 -4.01 -8.81
N LEU A 217 -13.42 -4.93 -8.00
CA LEU A 217 -12.59 -4.59 -6.84
C LEU A 217 -11.23 -4.01 -7.28
N ALA A 218 -10.60 -4.58 -8.31
CA ALA A 218 -9.33 -4.09 -8.84
C ALA A 218 -9.45 -2.70 -9.44
N ILE A 219 -10.48 -2.46 -10.27
CA ILE A 219 -10.74 -1.14 -10.88
C ILE A 219 -11.10 -0.12 -9.77
N ALA A 220 -11.95 -0.46 -8.83
CA ALA A 220 -12.29 0.44 -7.74
C ALA A 220 -11.07 0.81 -6.88
N ALA A 221 -10.21 -0.16 -6.57
CA ALA A 221 -8.95 0.11 -5.89
C ALA A 221 -8.05 1.03 -6.75
N GLY A 222 -7.94 0.79 -8.05
CA GLY A 222 -7.22 1.66 -8.97
C GLY A 222 -7.76 3.08 -8.96
N LEU A 223 -9.08 3.27 -9.00
CA LEU A 223 -9.73 4.58 -8.95
C LEU A 223 -9.48 5.30 -7.61
N PHE A 224 -9.46 4.59 -6.49
CA PHE A 224 -9.03 5.18 -5.21
C PHE A 224 -7.60 5.68 -5.27
N TYR A 225 -6.71 4.94 -5.93
CA TYR A 225 -5.33 5.37 -6.10
C TYR A 225 -5.16 6.50 -7.13
N VAL A 226 -6.09 6.67 -8.10
CA VAL A 226 -6.17 7.91 -8.91
C VAL A 226 -6.42 9.11 -8.01
N ILE A 227 -7.38 9.02 -7.10
CA ILE A 227 -7.71 10.11 -6.16
C ILE A 227 -6.52 10.37 -5.22
N HIS A 228 -5.94 9.30 -4.67
CA HIS A 228 -4.75 9.39 -3.81
C HIS A 228 -3.57 10.05 -4.52
N GLY A 229 -3.23 9.61 -5.74
CA GLY A 229 -2.15 10.18 -6.53
C GLY A 229 -2.39 11.65 -6.86
N GLY A 230 -3.63 11.99 -7.26
CA GLY A 230 -4.01 13.35 -7.63
C GLY A 230 -3.95 14.35 -6.48
N ILE A 231 -4.39 13.96 -5.28
CA ILE A 231 -4.40 14.86 -4.11
C ILE A 231 -3.05 14.80 -3.39
N ASN A 232 -2.57 13.61 -3.04
CA ASN A 232 -1.45 13.47 -2.11
C ASN A 232 -0.11 13.95 -2.70
N ALA A 233 0.07 13.78 -4.04
CA ALA A 233 1.28 14.25 -4.71
C ALA A 233 1.38 15.80 -4.74
N HIS A 234 0.25 16.48 -4.76
CA HIS A 234 0.17 17.93 -4.92
C HIS A 234 -0.26 18.67 -3.64
N MET A 235 -0.61 17.96 -2.56
CA MET A 235 -1.19 18.53 -1.35
C MET A 235 -0.32 19.63 -0.73
N ALA A 236 0.98 19.42 -0.60
CA ALA A 236 1.89 20.40 -0.02
C ALA A 236 2.02 21.65 -0.90
N ALA A 237 2.12 21.48 -2.23
CA ALA A 237 2.17 22.58 -3.19
C ALA A 237 0.85 23.36 -3.18
N TYR A 238 -0.27 22.66 -3.23
CA TYR A 238 -1.60 23.27 -3.18
C TYR A 238 -1.79 24.15 -1.92
N PHE A 239 -1.36 23.67 -0.75
CA PHE A 239 -1.45 24.45 0.47
C PHE A 239 -0.60 25.72 0.42
N GLN A 240 0.54 25.69 -0.26
CA GLN A 240 1.38 26.89 -0.46
C GLN A 240 0.77 27.83 -1.49
N ASP A 241 0.17 27.30 -2.58
CA ASP A 241 -0.49 28.10 -3.61
C ASP A 241 -1.68 28.91 -3.07
N ILE A 242 -2.39 28.39 -2.06
CA ILE A 242 -3.45 29.12 -1.35
C ILE A 242 -2.95 30.05 -0.24
N GLY A 243 -1.61 30.26 -0.15
CA GLY A 243 -0.99 31.24 0.75
C GLY A 243 -0.57 30.70 2.12
N LEU A 244 -0.60 29.39 2.37
CA LEU A 244 -0.07 28.81 3.62
C LEU A 244 1.47 28.78 3.59
N SER A 245 2.08 29.07 4.72
CA SER A 245 3.53 28.93 4.86
C SER A 245 3.95 27.45 4.68
N SER A 246 5.21 27.23 4.29
CA SER A 246 5.78 25.89 4.14
C SER A 246 5.61 25.04 5.41
N THR A 247 5.75 25.66 6.60
CA THR A 247 5.55 24.97 7.89
C THR A 247 4.11 24.54 8.10
N LEU A 248 3.12 25.41 7.84
CA LEU A 248 1.69 25.08 7.97
C LEU A 248 1.28 24.00 6.96
N SER A 249 1.83 24.06 5.74
CA SER A 249 1.62 23.02 4.72
C SER A 249 2.18 21.68 5.16
N ALA A 250 3.38 21.65 5.70
CA ALA A 250 4.01 20.43 6.23
C ALA A 250 3.20 19.81 7.39
N VAL A 251 2.64 20.63 8.28
CA VAL A 251 1.74 20.16 9.35
C VAL A 251 0.50 19.50 8.76
N GLY A 252 -0.14 20.09 7.74
CA GLY A 252 -1.31 19.52 7.07
C GLY A 252 -1.01 18.14 6.47
N VAL A 253 0.13 18.00 5.78
CA VAL A 253 0.58 16.70 5.23
C VAL A 253 0.89 15.69 6.35
N SER A 254 1.48 16.13 7.44
CA SER A 254 1.76 15.27 8.60
C SER A 254 0.48 14.79 9.28
N LEU A 255 -0.52 15.65 9.42
CA LEU A 255 -1.84 15.27 9.93
C LEU A 255 -2.51 14.24 9.00
N ASN A 256 -2.43 14.43 7.68
CA ASN A 256 -2.92 13.42 6.73
C ASN A 256 -2.27 12.04 7.00
N ALA A 257 -0.95 11.97 7.21
CA ALA A 257 -0.25 10.72 7.48
C ALA A 257 -0.68 10.10 8.84
N VAL A 258 -0.84 10.90 9.89
CA VAL A 258 -1.33 10.43 11.20
C VAL A 258 -2.74 9.86 11.08
N PHE A 259 -3.65 10.61 10.43
CA PHE A 259 -5.03 10.16 10.24
C PHE A 259 -5.16 8.99 9.25
N THR A 260 -4.20 8.78 8.36
CA THR A 260 -4.08 7.55 7.57
C THR A 260 -3.85 6.33 8.48
N GLY A 261 -2.99 6.46 9.47
CA GLY A 261 -2.80 5.41 10.49
C GLY A 261 -4.07 5.12 11.29
N ILE A 262 -4.72 6.17 11.79
CA ILE A 262 -5.99 6.07 12.54
C ILE A 262 -7.08 5.46 11.66
N GLY A 263 -7.20 5.91 10.42
CA GLY A 263 -8.14 5.36 9.43
C GLY A 263 -7.90 3.89 9.16
N GLY A 264 -6.64 3.47 9.07
CA GLY A 264 -6.27 2.05 8.93
C GLY A 264 -6.78 1.19 10.08
N LEU A 265 -6.62 1.64 11.33
CA LEU A 265 -7.17 0.96 12.51
C LEU A 265 -8.70 0.94 12.51
N LEU A 266 -9.33 2.07 12.19
CA LEU A 266 -10.79 2.20 12.14
C LEU A 266 -11.39 1.27 11.10
N PHE A 267 -10.92 1.31 9.86
CA PHE A 267 -11.43 0.45 8.79
C PHE A 267 -11.03 -1.02 8.97
N GLY A 268 -9.91 -1.30 9.65
CA GLY A 268 -9.55 -2.64 10.06
C GLY A 268 -10.58 -3.24 11.03
N TRP A 269 -11.06 -2.45 11.99
CA TRP A 269 -12.14 -2.84 12.88
C TRP A 269 -13.50 -2.90 12.18
N LEU A 270 -13.76 -1.98 11.26
CA LEU A 270 -15.05 -1.85 10.58
C LEU A 270 -15.30 -3.02 9.62
N ILE A 271 -14.29 -3.45 8.86
CA ILE A 271 -14.41 -4.53 7.87
C ILE A 271 -14.69 -5.91 8.51
N GLU A 272 -14.40 -6.08 9.79
CA GLU A 272 -14.76 -7.30 10.54
C GLU A 272 -16.24 -7.33 10.97
N ARG A 273 -16.94 -6.18 10.91
CA ARG A 273 -18.32 -6.02 11.37
C ARG A 273 -19.31 -5.71 10.26
N MET A 274 -18.81 -5.23 9.15
CA MET A 274 -19.61 -4.83 8.00
C MET A 274 -19.16 -5.60 6.76
N ARG A 275 -20.05 -5.69 5.77
CA ARG A 275 -19.69 -6.28 4.47
C ARG A 275 -18.60 -5.45 3.80
N GLU A 276 -17.63 -6.09 3.20
CA GLU A 276 -16.49 -5.47 2.50
C GLU A 276 -16.94 -4.39 1.51
N LYS A 277 -18.02 -4.67 0.77
CA LYS A 277 -18.67 -3.74 -0.16
C LYS A 277 -19.04 -2.41 0.50
N ILE A 278 -19.60 -2.45 1.71
CA ILE A 278 -20.02 -1.24 2.44
C ILE A 278 -18.79 -0.43 2.84
N CYS A 279 -17.72 -1.07 3.29
CA CYS A 279 -16.47 -0.39 3.62
C CYS A 279 -15.88 0.32 2.39
N TYR A 280 -15.85 -0.33 1.22
CA TYR A 280 -15.44 0.32 -0.03
C TYR A 280 -16.31 1.53 -0.37
N MET A 281 -17.65 1.43 -0.21
CA MET A 281 -18.58 2.54 -0.48
C MET A 281 -18.33 3.71 0.45
N ILE A 282 -18.09 3.46 1.75
CA ILE A 282 -17.76 4.51 2.73
C ILE A 282 -16.46 5.22 2.33
N ILE A 283 -15.42 4.47 1.95
CA ILE A 283 -14.16 5.03 1.45
C ILE A 283 -14.42 5.93 0.25
N ALA A 284 -15.18 5.45 -0.74
CA ALA A 284 -15.54 6.22 -1.93
C ALA A 284 -16.22 7.54 -1.54
N VAL A 285 -17.22 7.49 -0.67
CA VAL A 285 -17.96 8.70 -0.22
C VAL A 285 -17.01 9.69 0.47
N ILE A 286 -16.16 9.22 1.40
CA ILE A 286 -15.24 10.11 2.12
C ILE A 286 -14.21 10.69 1.16
N MET A 287 -13.65 9.91 0.22
CA MET A 287 -12.69 10.41 -0.77
C MET A 287 -13.31 11.46 -1.68
N GLY A 288 -14.53 11.21 -2.19
CA GLY A 288 -15.24 12.16 -3.03
C GLY A 288 -15.60 13.46 -2.29
N ALA A 289 -16.14 13.34 -1.07
CA ALA A 289 -16.43 14.49 -0.23
C ALA A 289 -15.15 15.28 0.09
N SER A 290 -14.05 14.59 0.43
CA SER A 290 -12.76 15.25 0.69
C SER A 290 -12.26 15.99 -0.55
N SER A 291 -12.37 15.39 -1.75
CA SER A 291 -11.97 16.06 -3.00
C SER A 291 -12.73 17.38 -3.22
N LEU A 292 -14.02 17.40 -2.92
CA LEU A 292 -14.84 18.64 -3.02
C LEU A 292 -14.49 19.63 -1.91
N LEU A 293 -14.23 19.15 -0.69
CA LEU A 293 -13.83 20.01 0.43
C LEU A 293 -12.50 20.72 0.15
N PHE A 294 -11.56 20.09 -0.55
CA PHE A 294 -10.29 20.72 -0.92
C PHE A 294 -10.51 21.98 -1.77
N VAL A 295 -11.52 22.04 -2.64
CA VAL A 295 -11.84 23.25 -3.42
C VAL A 295 -12.24 24.44 -2.53
N SER A 296 -12.77 24.20 -1.34
CA SER A 296 -13.30 25.23 -0.44
C SER A 296 -12.32 25.68 0.66
N ILE A 297 -11.03 25.32 0.57
CA ILE A 297 -10.03 25.68 1.58
C ILE A 297 -9.71 27.19 1.45
N ASN A 298 -9.94 27.93 2.55
CA ASN A 298 -9.64 29.35 2.64
C ASN A 298 -8.69 29.70 3.81
N ASN A 299 -8.38 28.73 4.69
CA ASN A 299 -7.53 28.95 5.83
C ASN A 299 -6.84 27.64 6.27
N PHE A 300 -5.82 27.76 7.13
CA PHE A 300 -5.03 26.61 7.59
C PHE A 300 -5.85 25.58 8.37
N ALA A 301 -6.84 26.00 9.15
CA ALA A 301 -7.66 25.07 9.94
C ALA A 301 -8.48 24.16 9.03
N GLN A 302 -9.08 24.68 7.96
CA GLN A 302 -9.78 23.89 6.94
C GLN A 302 -8.82 22.95 6.22
N ALA A 303 -7.63 23.43 5.83
CA ALA A 303 -6.60 22.58 5.20
C ALA A 303 -6.24 21.37 6.09
N TRP A 304 -6.04 21.58 7.37
CA TRP A 304 -5.69 20.53 8.32
C TRP A 304 -6.84 19.54 8.56
N ILE A 305 -8.07 20.04 8.74
CA ILE A 305 -9.26 19.20 8.94
C ILE A 305 -9.52 18.35 7.70
N TYR A 306 -9.50 18.96 6.51
CA TYR A 306 -9.81 18.24 5.27
C TYR A 306 -8.70 17.24 4.90
N ALA A 307 -7.44 17.60 5.12
CA ALA A 307 -6.32 16.65 5.01
C ALA A 307 -6.47 15.46 5.97
N SER A 308 -6.96 15.70 7.19
CA SER A 308 -7.19 14.66 8.19
C SER A 308 -8.35 13.73 7.77
N ILE A 309 -9.46 14.28 7.28
CA ILE A 309 -10.61 13.49 6.77
C ILE A 309 -10.16 12.63 5.57
N PHE A 310 -9.42 13.21 4.64
CA PHE A 310 -8.85 12.48 3.52
C PHE A 310 -7.91 11.38 3.99
N GLY A 311 -7.07 11.65 4.99
CA GLY A 311 -6.19 10.66 5.61
C GLY A 311 -6.95 9.44 6.16
N VAL A 312 -8.08 9.64 6.82
CA VAL A 312 -8.92 8.52 7.30
C VAL A 312 -9.36 7.62 6.14
N ALA A 313 -9.80 8.20 5.01
CA ALA A 313 -10.17 7.42 3.83
C ALA A 313 -8.97 6.69 3.21
N LEU A 314 -7.77 7.31 3.20
CA LEU A 314 -6.53 6.67 2.76
C LEU A 314 -6.21 5.43 3.60
N GLY A 315 -6.35 5.53 4.93
CA GLY A 315 -6.18 4.37 5.81
C GLY A 315 -7.12 3.21 5.45
N GLY A 316 -8.39 3.53 5.18
CA GLY A 316 -9.36 2.56 4.70
C GLY A 316 -8.97 1.94 3.35
N MET A 317 -8.55 2.76 2.40
CA MET A 317 -8.07 2.32 1.08
C MET A 317 -6.88 1.35 1.16
N LEU A 318 -6.02 1.52 2.15
CA LEU A 318 -4.88 0.62 2.34
C LEU A 318 -5.29 -0.73 2.93
N VAL A 319 -6.30 -0.76 3.81
CA VAL A 319 -6.71 -1.95 4.57
C VAL A 319 -7.81 -2.75 3.87
N VAL A 320 -8.83 -2.09 3.35
CA VAL A 320 -10.05 -2.76 2.86
C VAL A 320 -9.81 -3.62 1.62
N PRO A 321 -9.09 -3.16 0.57
CA PRO A 321 -8.86 -3.97 -0.63
C PRO A 321 -8.12 -5.30 -0.36
N PRO A 322 -6.98 -5.35 0.35
CA PRO A 322 -6.31 -6.61 0.63
C PRO A 322 -7.16 -7.58 1.44
N VAL A 323 -7.90 -7.08 2.42
CA VAL A 323 -8.78 -7.91 3.25
C VAL A 323 -9.95 -8.45 2.43
N ALA A 324 -10.61 -7.63 1.62
CA ALA A 324 -11.72 -8.05 0.78
C ALA A 324 -11.31 -9.13 -0.23
N ILE A 325 -10.15 -8.97 -0.88
CA ILE A 325 -9.64 -9.98 -1.81
C ILE A 325 -9.38 -11.30 -1.07
N ALA A 326 -8.77 -11.25 0.11
CA ALA A 326 -8.50 -12.44 0.90
C ALA A 326 -9.79 -13.14 1.40
N ASN A 327 -10.84 -12.36 1.73
CA ASN A 327 -12.14 -12.89 2.15
C ASN A 327 -12.94 -13.49 0.98
N TYR A 328 -12.78 -12.95 -0.23
CA TYR A 328 -13.54 -13.40 -1.40
C TYR A 328 -12.88 -14.56 -2.14
N PHE A 329 -11.54 -14.59 -2.20
CA PHE A 329 -10.79 -15.53 -3.03
C PHE A 329 -9.93 -16.51 -2.23
N GLY A 330 -9.93 -16.43 -0.89
CA GLY A 330 -9.18 -17.34 -0.03
C GLY A 330 -7.69 -17.03 0.06
N ARG A 331 -6.92 -17.98 0.69
CA ARG A 331 -5.51 -17.77 1.05
C ARG A 331 -4.51 -18.40 0.08
N LYS A 332 -4.91 -19.42 -0.71
CA LYS A 332 -3.98 -20.28 -1.47
C LYS A 332 -3.22 -19.53 -2.57
N SER A 333 -3.93 -18.80 -3.45
CA SER A 333 -3.33 -18.02 -4.54
C SER A 333 -3.43 -16.51 -4.29
N LEU A 334 -3.44 -16.11 -3.02
CA LEU A 334 -3.66 -14.72 -2.61
C LEU A 334 -2.58 -13.79 -3.15
N GLY A 335 -1.32 -14.24 -3.19
CA GLY A 335 -0.21 -13.47 -3.72
C GLY A 335 -0.41 -13.11 -5.20
N SER A 336 -0.73 -14.10 -6.04
CA SER A 336 -0.96 -13.92 -7.48
C SER A 336 -2.16 -13.01 -7.75
N ILE A 337 -3.28 -13.21 -7.05
CA ILE A 337 -4.50 -12.40 -7.19
C ILE A 337 -4.23 -10.94 -6.74
N ARG A 338 -3.52 -10.76 -5.64
CA ARG A 338 -3.10 -9.45 -5.16
C ARG A 338 -2.13 -8.77 -6.12
N GLY A 339 -1.12 -9.52 -6.63
CA GLY A 339 -0.19 -9.03 -7.63
C GLY A 339 -0.87 -8.50 -8.89
N PHE A 340 -1.91 -9.19 -9.35
CA PHE A 340 -2.75 -8.72 -10.46
C PHE A 340 -3.46 -7.40 -10.12
N THR A 341 -4.06 -7.27 -8.95
CA THR A 341 -4.75 -6.03 -8.55
C THR A 341 -3.81 -4.85 -8.32
N GLU A 342 -2.54 -5.08 -7.95
CA GLU A 342 -1.53 -4.03 -7.76
C GLU A 342 -1.18 -3.30 -9.07
N ILE A 343 -1.43 -3.90 -10.24
CA ILE A 343 -1.28 -3.22 -11.53
C ILE A 343 -2.22 -2.00 -11.57
N PHE A 344 -3.49 -2.18 -11.22
CA PHE A 344 -4.50 -1.11 -11.22
C PHE A 344 -4.19 -0.03 -10.19
N VAL A 345 -3.69 -0.45 -9.03
CA VAL A 345 -3.25 0.43 -7.95
C VAL A 345 -2.12 1.35 -8.41
N SER A 346 -1.06 0.77 -8.97
CA SER A 346 0.12 1.53 -9.40
C SER A 346 -0.18 2.45 -10.58
N LEU A 347 -0.94 1.96 -11.56
CA LEU A 347 -1.39 2.78 -12.70
C LEU A 347 -2.31 3.92 -12.24
N GLY A 348 -3.25 3.64 -11.34
CA GLY A 348 -4.14 4.64 -10.79
C GLY A 348 -3.37 5.77 -10.10
N GLN A 349 -2.41 5.44 -9.26
CA GLN A 349 -1.58 6.44 -8.58
C GLN A 349 -0.80 7.32 -9.56
N ALA A 350 -0.22 6.72 -10.59
CA ALA A 350 0.52 7.48 -11.61
C ALA A 350 -0.40 8.40 -12.42
N ILE A 351 -1.53 7.88 -12.89
CA ILE A 351 -2.52 8.65 -13.66
C ILE A 351 -3.02 9.86 -12.85
N GLY A 352 -3.39 9.64 -11.58
CA GLY A 352 -3.91 10.72 -10.73
C GLY A 352 -2.91 11.87 -10.55
N GLY A 353 -1.65 11.53 -10.24
CA GLY A 353 -0.61 12.55 -10.08
C GLY A 353 -0.34 13.32 -11.37
N ILE A 354 -0.21 12.62 -12.51
CA ILE A 354 0.06 13.25 -13.80
C ILE A 354 -1.10 14.14 -14.24
N VAL A 355 -2.34 13.63 -14.17
CA VAL A 355 -3.52 14.38 -14.62
C VAL A 355 -3.71 15.65 -13.79
N SER A 356 -3.55 15.58 -12.47
CA SER A 356 -3.67 16.75 -11.58
C SER A 356 -2.57 17.78 -11.88
N GLY A 357 -1.33 17.33 -12.15
CA GLY A 357 -0.24 18.21 -12.56
C GLY A 357 -0.50 18.92 -13.89
N ILE A 358 -0.93 18.17 -14.92
CA ILE A 358 -1.29 18.75 -16.23
C ILE A 358 -2.40 19.79 -16.10
N ILE A 359 -3.44 19.51 -15.30
CA ILE A 359 -4.53 20.46 -15.08
C ILE A 359 -4.00 21.75 -14.45
N PHE A 360 -3.12 21.63 -13.46
CA PHE A 360 -2.49 22.79 -12.82
C PHE A 360 -1.66 23.60 -13.81
N ASP A 361 -0.83 22.96 -14.63
CA ASP A 361 0.00 23.64 -15.63
C ASP A 361 -0.82 24.46 -16.65
N TYR A 362 -2.05 23.99 -16.99
CA TYR A 362 -2.94 24.71 -17.91
C TYR A 362 -3.83 25.77 -17.24
N ARG A 363 -4.22 25.55 -15.97
CA ARG A 363 -5.22 26.40 -15.30
C ARG A 363 -4.66 27.24 -14.17
N ASN A 364 -3.44 27.00 -13.73
CA ASN A 364 -2.81 27.58 -12.53
C ASN A 364 -3.65 27.39 -11.24
N ASN A 365 -4.51 26.38 -11.19
CA ASN A 365 -5.26 25.97 -10.02
C ASN A 365 -5.62 24.48 -10.08
N TYR A 366 -5.97 23.89 -8.93
CA TYR A 366 -6.34 22.47 -8.81
C TYR A 366 -7.86 22.22 -8.79
N ASP A 367 -8.72 23.23 -8.88
CA ASP A 367 -10.16 23.08 -8.68
C ASP A 367 -10.77 22.07 -9.65
N LEU A 368 -10.44 22.18 -10.95
CA LEU A 368 -10.92 21.22 -11.94
C LEU A 368 -10.41 19.80 -11.66
N ALA A 369 -9.17 19.65 -11.19
CA ALA A 369 -8.62 18.34 -10.82
C ALA A 369 -9.44 17.74 -9.66
N PHE A 370 -9.76 18.51 -8.64
CA PHE A 370 -10.54 18.03 -7.50
C PHE A 370 -11.99 17.67 -7.89
N PHE A 371 -12.63 18.43 -8.79
CA PHE A 371 -13.95 18.05 -9.32
C PHE A 371 -13.90 16.75 -10.13
N ILE A 372 -12.86 16.54 -10.95
CA ILE A 372 -12.67 15.29 -11.70
C ILE A 372 -12.45 14.13 -10.72
N LEU A 373 -11.62 14.30 -9.69
CA LEU A 373 -11.35 13.28 -8.68
C LEU A 373 -12.61 12.92 -7.88
N ALA A 374 -13.48 13.89 -7.59
CA ALA A 374 -14.79 13.62 -7.01
C ALA A 374 -15.67 12.78 -7.94
N GLY A 375 -15.66 13.07 -9.24
CA GLY A 375 -16.33 12.24 -10.26
C GLY A 375 -15.78 10.82 -10.34
N VAL A 376 -14.45 10.66 -10.27
CA VAL A 376 -13.77 9.35 -10.18
C VAL A 376 -14.24 8.58 -8.95
N SER A 377 -14.44 9.25 -7.81
CA SER A 377 -14.97 8.64 -6.61
C SER A 377 -16.40 8.12 -6.77
N ILE A 378 -17.27 8.89 -7.44
CA ILE A 378 -18.64 8.44 -7.76
C ILE A 378 -18.59 7.20 -8.67
N MET A 379 -17.71 7.20 -9.66
CA MET A 379 -17.52 6.02 -10.52
C MET A 379 -17.07 4.79 -9.73
N ALA A 380 -16.12 4.94 -8.80
CA ALA A 380 -15.70 3.85 -7.92
C ALA A 380 -16.86 3.35 -7.05
N LEU A 381 -17.67 4.26 -6.50
CA LEU A 381 -18.87 3.95 -5.72
C LEU A 381 -19.86 3.10 -6.53
N MET A 382 -20.16 3.52 -7.77
CA MET A 382 -21.09 2.80 -8.65
C MET A 382 -20.58 1.39 -8.99
N ILE A 383 -19.29 1.26 -9.31
CA ILE A 383 -18.67 -0.03 -9.63
C ILE A 383 -18.78 -0.98 -8.43
N VAL A 384 -18.42 -0.52 -7.24
CA VAL A 384 -18.50 -1.33 -6.02
C VAL A 384 -19.95 -1.66 -5.65
N ALA A 385 -20.87 -0.71 -5.83
CA ALA A 385 -22.29 -0.93 -5.53
C ALA A 385 -22.90 -2.11 -6.32
N THR A 386 -22.33 -2.45 -7.47
CA THR A 386 -22.73 -3.62 -8.28
C THR A 386 -21.91 -4.88 -7.98
N SER A 387 -20.94 -4.85 -7.06
CA SER A 387 -20.12 -6.01 -6.73
C SER A 387 -20.89 -6.98 -5.79
N SER A 388 -20.60 -8.27 -5.93
CA SER A 388 -21.11 -9.33 -5.07
C SER A 388 -20.02 -10.34 -4.77
N LYS A 389 -20.12 -11.09 -3.67
CA LYS A 389 -19.18 -12.18 -3.37
C LYS A 389 -19.25 -13.19 -4.51
N PRO A 390 -18.09 -13.59 -5.10
CA PRO A 390 -18.11 -14.56 -6.19
C PRO A 390 -18.50 -15.93 -5.67
N THR A 391 -19.30 -16.65 -6.45
CA THR A 391 -19.66 -18.05 -6.19
C THR A 391 -18.94 -18.95 -7.20
N LYS A 392 -18.21 -19.94 -6.72
CA LYS A 392 -17.63 -20.96 -7.58
C LYS A 392 -18.75 -21.85 -8.12
N ARG A 393 -18.84 -22.03 -9.43
CA ARG A 393 -19.80 -22.97 -10.02
C ARG A 393 -19.38 -24.37 -9.60
N PRO A 394 -20.24 -25.20 -9.00
CA PRO A 394 -19.92 -26.59 -8.75
C PRO A 394 -19.77 -27.32 -10.07
N GLY A 395 -18.60 -27.90 -10.34
CA GLY A 395 -18.43 -28.88 -11.40
C GLY A 395 -17.46 -28.56 -12.53
N VAL A 396 -16.17 -28.32 -12.27
CA VAL A 396 -15.15 -28.51 -13.32
C VAL A 396 -13.87 -29.20 -12.80
N ASP A 397 -13.56 -29.23 -11.52
CA ASP A 397 -12.22 -29.68 -11.09
C ASP A 397 -12.14 -30.70 -9.94
N SER A 398 -13.24 -31.33 -9.51
CA SER A 398 -13.13 -32.37 -8.48
C SER A 398 -12.54 -33.69 -8.98
N GLU A 399 -12.52 -33.93 -10.28
CA GLU A 399 -11.99 -35.18 -10.84
C GLU A 399 -10.53 -35.12 -11.32
N SER A 400 -10.05 -33.94 -11.74
CA SER A 400 -8.68 -33.80 -12.25
C SER A 400 -7.60 -33.80 -11.18
N PHE A 401 -7.93 -33.50 -9.92
CA PHE A 401 -6.98 -33.46 -8.81
C PHE A 401 -6.76 -34.84 -8.15
N ARG A 402 -7.75 -35.73 -8.21
CA ARG A 402 -7.60 -37.11 -7.69
C ARG A 402 -6.62 -37.99 -8.49
N PHE A 403 -6.37 -37.67 -9.75
CA PHE A 403 -5.46 -38.43 -10.60
C PHE A 403 -3.99 -37.99 -10.57
N ARG A 404 -3.66 -36.83 -9.92
CA ARG A 404 -2.27 -36.36 -9.80
C ARG A 404 -1.58 -36.68 -8.47
N GLU A 405 -2.30 -37.20 -7.50
CA GLU A 405 -1.71 -37.71 -6.25
C GLU A 405 -1.47 -39.24 -6.27
N LEU A 406 -1.83 -39.93 -7.36
CA LEU A 406 -1.65 -41.36 -7.54
C LEU A 406 -0.69 -41.72 -8.69
N SER A 407 0.02 -40.77 -9.26
CA SER A 407 1.14 -40.95 -10.19
C SER A 407 2.36 -40.19 -9.65
#